data_130199012f59baa0d159e702c2edc55a
#
_entry.id   130199012f59baa0d159e702c2edc55a
#
_cell.length_a   1.000
_cell.length_b   1.000
_cell.length_c   1.000
_cell.angle_alpha   90.00
_cell.angle_beta   90.00
_cell.angle_gamma   90.00
#
_symmetry.space_group_name_H-M   'P 1'
#
loop_
_entity.id
_entity.type
_entity.pdbx_description
1 polymer ?
#
loop_
_entity_poly.entity_id
_entity_poly.type
_entity_poly.pdbx_seq_one_letter_code
_entity_poly.pdbx_strand_id
1 'polypeptide(L)'
;MTRTIARLAAAVLSSEKGRKTVGWVLAAILSPVILLVAFLCCVGSGTAEHNGAVISAVFYGTELSASVPAEYRAQLTQMRGSFSHLDAAVAEVNQKAEGNSLDPIQVKAVFFALCFGEDALSQSDAEAFVACFYETETRVREETDET
;
A
#
# COMPACT_ATOMS: atom_id res chain seq x y z
N MET A 1 6.30 -45.80 -27.11
CA MET A 1 6.24 -44.43 -27.66
C MET A 1 7.37 -43.51 -27.17
N THR A 2 7.75 -43.49 -25.91
CA THR A 2 8.80 -42.61 -25.35
C THR A 2 10.21 -42.76 -25.97
N ARG A 3 10.65 -43.96 -26.32
CA ARG A 3 11.99 -44.21 -26.93
C ARG A 3 12.14 -43.63 -28.34
N THR A 4 11.05 -43.59 -29.11
CA THR A 4 11.08 -43.07 -30.49
C THR A 4 11.15 -41.55 -30.49
N ILE A 5 10.41 -40.90 -29.57
CA ILE A 5 10.44 -39.46 -29.40
C ILE A 5 11.81 -38.97 -28.91
N ALA A 6 12.42 -39.69 -27.95
CA ALA A 6 13.74 -39.36 -27.45
C ALA A 6 14.84 -39.50 -28.54
N ARG A 7 14.76 -40.48 -29.43
CA ARG A 7 15.70 -40.65 -30.56
C ARG A 7 15.52 -39.54 -31.61
N LEU A 8 14.29 -39.16 -31.92
CA LEU A 8 14.00 -38.06 -32.84
C LEU A 8 14.50 -36.72 -32.27
N ALA A 9 14.24 -36.45 -31.00
CA ALA A 9 14.73 -35.25 -30.31
C ALA A 9 16.27 -35.20 -30.32
N ALA A 10 16.95 -36.33 -30.01
CA ALA A 10 18.40 -36.38 -30.06
C ALA A 10 18.96 -36.18 -31.49
N ALA A 11 18.33 -36.71 -32.53
CA ALA A 11 18.73 -36.52 -33.91
C ALA A 11 18.57 -35.06 -34.39
N VAL A 12 17.49 -34.37 -33.98
CA VAL A 12 17.26 -32.97 -34.28
C VAL A 12 18.26 -32.06 -33.54
N LEU A 13 18.52 -32.34 -32.27
CA LEU A 13 19.47 -31.57 -31.47
C LEU A 13 20.94 -31.79 -31.82
N SER A 14 21.29 -32.94 -32.48
CA SER A 14 22.64 -33.20 -32.93
C SER A 14 23.02 -32.44 -34.21
N SER A 15 22.08 -31.94 -34.98
CA SER A 15 22.34 -31.17 -36.19
C SER A 15 22.34 -29.67 -35.89
N GLU A 16 23.26 -28.90 -36.50
CA GLU A 16 23.34 -27.47 -36.32
C GLU A 16 22.06 -26.73 -36.79
N LYS A 17 21.50 -27.18 -37.92
CA LYS A 17 20.21 -26.67 -38.40
C LYS A 17 19.08 -27.01 -37.47
N GLY A 18 19.02 -28.21 -36.91
CA GLY A 18 18.00 -28.62 -35.97
C GLY A 18 18.02 -27.82 -34.71
N ARG A 19 19.19 -27.54 -34.11
CA ARG A 19 19.32 -26.68 -32.94
C ARG A 19 18.85 -25.25 -33.19
N LYS A 20 19.20 -24.65 -34.33
CA LYS A 20 18.72 -23.32 -34.72
C LYS A 20 17.20 -23.30 -34.87
N THR A 21 16.62 -24.32 -35.54
CA THR A 21 15.15 -24.40 -35.70
C THR A 21 14.43 -24.59 -34.36
N VAL A 22 14.91 -25.47 -33.48
CA VAL A 22 14.35 -25.66 -32.15
C VAL A 22 14.47 -24.36 -31.33
N GLY A 23 15.60 -23.66 -31.39
CA GLY A 23 15.80 -22.35 -30.74
C GLY A 23 14.78 -21.31 -31.21
N TRP A 24 14.55 -21.19 -32.51
CA TRP A 24 13.55 -20.29 -33.06
C TRP A 24 12.11 -20.65 -32.66
N VAL A 25 11.76 -21.94 -32.65
CA VAL A 25 10.44 -22.40 -32.20
C VAL A 25 10.23 -22.09 -30.70
N LEU A 26 11.23 -22.38 -29.87
CA LEU A 26 11.17 -22.01 -28.44
C LEU A 26 11.08 -20.51 -28.23
N ALA A 27 11.88 -19.73 -28.96
CA ALA A 27 11.79 -18.28 -28.89
C ALA A 27 10.40 -17.75 -29.29
N ALA A 28 9.81 -18.31 -30.35
CA ALA A 28 8.47 -17.93 -30.79
C ALA A 28 7.37 -18.28 -29.77
N ILE A 29 7.51 -19.42 -29.07
CA ILE A 29 6.56 -19.85 -28.04
C ILE A 29 6.75 -19.05 -26.74
N LEU A 30 7.99 -18.76 -26.34
CA LEU A 30 8.29 -18.07 -25.09
C LEU A 30 8.14 -16.54 -25.21
N SER A 31 8.30 -15.98 -26.42
CA SER A 31 8.23 -14.54 -26.66
C SER A 31 6.95 -13.89 -26.11
N PRO A 32 5.73 -14.39 -26.37
CA PRO A 32 4.53 -13.76 -25.83
C PRO A 32 4.47 -13.84 -24.29
N VAL A 33 5.02 -14.89 -23.69
CA VAL A 33 5.07 -15.02 -22.22
C VAL A 33 6.06 -14.00 -21.65
N ILE A 34 7.24 -13.86 -22.25
CA ILE A 34 8.25 -12.86 -21.83
C ILE A 34 7.69 -11.45 -21.96
N LEU A 35 7.01 -11.15 -23.07
CA LEU A 35 6.38 -9.85 -23.28
C LEU A 35 5.27 -9.57 -22.24
N LEU A 36 4.46 -10.57 -21.93
CA LEU A 36 3.42 -10.43 -20.89
C LEU A 36 4.04 -10.14 -19.52
N VAL A 37 5.06 -10.90 -19.13
CA VAL A 37 5.77 -10.69 -17.86
C VAL A 37 6.43 -9.31 -17.82
N ALA A 38 7.10 -8.91 -18.88
CA ALA A 38 7.69 -7.57 -18.98
C ALA A 38 6.64 -6.46 -18.86
N PHE A 39 5.50 -6.61 -19.52
CA PHE A 39 4.37 -5.67 -19.40
C PHE A 39 3.84 -5.59 -17.96
N LEU A 40 3.61 -6.74 -17.31
CA LEU A 40 3.15 -6.78 -15.91
C LEU A 40 4.17 -6.14 -14.96
N CYS A 41 5.47 -6.36 -15.18
CA CYS A 41 6.53 -5.72 -14.40
C CYS A 41 6.53 -4.19 -14.60
N CYS A 42 6.36 -3.71 -15.84
CA CYS A 42 6.30 -2.27 -16.13
C CYS A 42 5.08 -1.61 -15.47
N VAL A 43 3.90 -2.24 -15.56
CA VAL A 43 2.69 -1.73 -14.90
C VAL A 43 2.86 -1.76 -13.39
N GLY A 44 3.40 -2.86 -12.84
CA GLY A 44 3.61 -3.02 -11.40
C GLY A 44 4.59 -2.00 -10.83
N SER A 45 5.69 -1.70 -11.53
CA SER A 45 6.65 -0.69 -11.06
C SER A 45 6.09 0.73 -11.12
N GLY A 46 5.36 1.07 -12.19
CA GLY A 46 4.71 2.39 -12.30
C GLY A 46 3.67 2.63 -11.19
N THR A 47 2.88 1.61 -10.84
CA THR A 47 1.90 1.72 -9.73
C THR A 47 2.59 1.81 -8.38
N ALA A 48 3.70 1.11 -8.16
CA ALA A 48 4.45 1.18 -6.90
C ALA A 48 5.07 2.57 -6.67
N GLU A 49 5.67 3.18 -7.70
CA GLU A 49 6.19 4.55 -7.61
C GLU A 49 5.07 5.56 -7.35
N HIS A 50 3.94 5.43 -8.05
CA HIS A 50 2.80 6.31 -7.84
C HIS A 50 2.24 6.19 -6.42
N ASN A 51 2.02 4.97 -5.93
CA ASN A 51 1.55 4.74 -4.57
C ASN A 51 2.55 5.25 -3.52
N GLY A 52 3.84 5.06 -3.74
CA GLY A 52 4.89 5.60 -2.88
C GLY A 52 4.87 7.13 -2.82
N ALA A 53 4.68 7.80 -3.95
CA ALA A 53 4.55 9.25 -4.02
C ALA A 53 3.30 9.76 -3.28
N VAL A 54 2.16 9.07 -3.43
CA VAL A 54 0.91 9.40 -2.72
C VAL A 54 1.08 9.26 -1.21
N ILE A 55 1.61 8.14 -0.75
CA ILE A 55 1.88 7.90 0.68
C ILE A 55 2.84 8.98 1.21
N SER A 56 3.92 9.26 0.51
CA SER A 56 4.89 10.29 0.89
C SER A 56 4.24 11.68 0.97
N ALA A 57 3.37 11.99 0.01
CA ALA A 57 2.65 13.25 0.00
C ALA A 57 1.66 13.37 1.17
N VAL A 58 0.88 12.32 1.45
CA VAL A 58 -0.18 12.37 2.47
C VAL A 58 0.38 12.26 3.89
N PHE A 59 1.27 11.29 4.14
CA PHE A 59 1.80 11.01 5.48
C PHE A 59 2.96 11.92 5.89
N TYR A 60 3.81 12.30 4.94
CA TYR A 60 5.06 13.04 5.22
C TYR A 60 5.07 14.46 4.64
N GLY A 61 3.99 14.87 3.98
CA GLY A 61 3.83 16.23 3.50
C GLY A 61 4.74 16.61 2.33
N THR A 62 5.29 15.63 1.59
CA THR A 62 6.11 15.92 0.42
C THR A 62 5.31 16.67 -0.65
N GLU A 63 5.98 17.55 -1.39
CA GLU A 63 5.34 18.28 -2.49
C GLU A 63 4.94 17.34 -3.62
N LEU A 64 3.74 17.56 -4.15
CA LEU A 64 3.25 16.83 -5.30
C LEU A 64 3.79 17.46 -6.58
N SER A 65 4.22 16.63 -7.52
CA SER A 65 4.62 17.09 -8.84
C SER A 65 3.51 17.92 -9.52
N ALA A 66 3.91 18.95 -10.27
CA ALA A 66 2.99 19.76 -11.05
C ALA A 66 2.22 18.95 -12.13
N SER A 67 2.74 17.78 -12.49
CA SER A 67 2.10 16.84 -13.43
C SER A 67 0.87 16.11 -12.85
N VAL A 68 0.66 16.16 -11.52
CA VAL A 68 -0.49 15.53 -10.87
C VAL A 68 -1.76 16.35 -11.19
N PRO A 69 -2.86 15.71 -11.65
CA PRO A 69 -4.12 16.40 -11.93
C PRO A 69 -4.62 17.21 -10.73
N ALA A 70 -5.27 18.35 -11.01
CA ALA A 70 -5.73 19.26 -9.95
C ALA A 70 -6.73 18.61 -8.98
N GLU A 71 -7.66 17.81 -9.53
CA GLU A 71 -8.66 17.08 -8.73
C GLU A 71 -7.98 16.10 -7.75
N TYR A 72 -6.98 15.36 -8.23
CA TYR A 72 -6.25 14.42 -7.39
C TYR A 72 -5.43 15.13 -6.31
N ARG A 73 -4.82 16.28 -6.65
CA ARG A 73 -4.17 17.15 -5.65
C ARG A 73 -5.14 17.65 -4.58
N ALA A 74 -6.36 18.01 -4.98
CA ALA A 74 -7.39 18.43 -4.04
C ALA A 74 -7.74 17.31 -3.05
N GLN A 75 -7.94 16.08 -3.53
CA GLN A 75 -8.19 14.91 -2.67
C GLN A 75 -7.05 14.64 -1.68
N LEU A 76 -5.79 14.72 -2.14
CA LEU A 76 -4.64 14.52 -1.25
C LEU A 76 -4.53 15.64 -0.20
N THR A 77 -4.87 16.87 -0.55
CA THR A 77 -4.92 18.00 0.40
C THR A 77 -6.03 17.80 1.43
N GLN A 78 -7.18 17.34 1.00
CA GLN A 78 -8.31 17.00 1.84
C GLN A 78 -7.96 15.86 2.83
N MET A 79 -7.29 14.82 2.35
CA MET A 79 -6.79 13.73 3.18
C MET A 79 -5.78 14.21 4.24
N ARG A 80 -4.90 15.16 3.89
CA ARG A 80 -3.99 15.80 4.86
C ARG A 80 -4.75 16.57 5.94
N GLY A 81 -5.84 17.26 5.57
CA GLY A 81 -6.73 17.92 6.53
C GLY A 81 -7.34 16.92 7.52
N SER A 82 -7.87 15.81 6.99
CA SER A 82 -8.39 14.71 7.81
C SER A 82 -7.34 14.14 8.77
N PHE A 83 -6.10 13.97 8.30
CA PHE A 83 -4.98 13.51 9.14
C PHE A 83 -4.66 14.48 10.27
N SER A 84 -4.76 15.78 10.04
CA SER A 84 -4.56 16.79 11.09
C SER A 84 -5.60 16.67 12.21
N HIS A 85 -6.87 16.39 11.85
CA HIS A 85 -7.92 16.14 12.84
C HIS A 85 -7.69 14.84 13.62
N LEU A 86 -7.25 13.78 12.94
CA LEU A 86 -6.90 12.52 13.59
C LEU A 86 -5.71 12.69 14.54
N ASP A 87 -4.66 13.40 14.13
CA ASP A 87 -3.50 13.68 15.00
C ASP A 87 -3.91 14.44 16.27
N ALA A 88 -4.82 15.42 16.14
CA ALA A 88 -5.35 16.17 17.28
C ALA A 88 -6.17 15.27 18.22
N ALA A 89 -7.05 14.43 17.68
CA ALA A 89 -7.86 13.49 18.46
C ALA A 89 -7.01 12.45 19.18
N VAL A 90 -6.01 11.85 18.49
CA VAL A 90 -5.07 10.91 19.10
C VAL A 90 -4.24 11.58 20.21
N ALA A 91 -3.77 12.81 19.98
CA ALA A 91 -3.02 13.55 20.99
C ALA A 91 -3.85 13.81 22.25
N GLU A 92 -5.13 14.16 22.11
CA GLU A 92 -6.04 14.37 23.23
C GLU A 92 -6.26 13.08 24.04
N VAL A 93 -6.46 11.95 23.38
CA VAL A 93 -6.60 10.64 24.04
C VAL A 93 -5.32 10.28 24.77
N ASN A 94 -4.16 10.43 24.11
CA ASN A 94 -2.86 10.08 24.69
C ASN A 94 -2.49 10.96 25.91
N GLN A 95 -2.98 12.20 25.97
CA GLN A 95 -2.80 13.06 27.14
C GLN A 95 -3.56 12.56 28.39
N LYS A 96 -4.69 11.89 28.16
CA LYS A 96 -5.57 11.36 29.22
C LYS A 96 -5.29 9.90 29.56
N ALA A 97 -4.51 9.21 28.72
CA ALA A 97 -4.23 7.78 28.87
C ALA A 97 -3.25 7.52 30.01
N GLU A 98 -3.66 6.68 30.96
CA GLU A 98 -2.76 6.08 31.95
C GLU A 98 -2.35 4.68 31.45
N GLY A 99 -1.39 4.60 30.54
CA GLY A 99 -0.95 3.31 29.99
C GLY A 99 -0.36 3.40 28.59
N ASN A 100 -0.75 2.47 27.72
CA ASN A 100 -0.27 2.46 26.34
C ASN A 100 -0.89 3.61 25.53
N SER A 101 -0.04 4.37 24.84
CA SER A 101 -0.48 5.41 23.92
C SER A 101 -0.89 4.83 22.57
N LEU A 102 -1.85 5.46 21.91
CA LEU A 102 -2.21 5.17 20.52
C LEU A 102 -1.10 5.66 19.58
N ASP A 103 -0.76 4.86 18.59
CA ASP A 103 0.16 5.25 17.53
C ASP A 103 -0.63 6.03 16.43
N PRO A 104 -0.35 7.32 16.23
CA PRO A 104 -1.05 8.13 15.25
C PRO A 104 -0.82 7.63 13.80
N ILE A 105 0.32 6.98 13.53
CA ILE A 105 0.58 6.42 12.19
C ILE A 105 -0.34 5.24 11.91
N GLN A 106 -0.55 4.36 12.89
CA GLN A 106 -1.46 3.23 12.74
C GLN A 106 -2.91 3.69 12.52
N VAL A 107 -3.37 4.65 13.31
CA VAL A 107 -4.73 5.23 13.16
C VAL A 107 -4.91 5.84 11.78
N LYS A 108 -3.95 6.67 11.33
CA LYS A 108 -3.97 7.27 9.99
C LYS A 108 -3.90 6.23 8.87
N ALA A 109 -3.13 5.16 9.04
CA ALA A 109 -3.02 4.10 8.04
C ALA A 109 -4.36 3.34 7.88
N VAL A 110 -5.05 3.04 8.96
CA VAL A 110 -6.39 2.42 8.92
C VAL A 110 -7.39 3.38 8.27
N PHE A 111 -7.39 4.65 8.67
CA PHE A 111 -8.26 5.65 8.06
C PHE A 111 -7.99 5.79 6.55
N PHE A 112 -6.73 5.89 6.14
CA PHE A 112 -6.34 5.96 4.74
C PHE A 112 -6.84 4.76 3.93
N ALA A 113 -6.72 3.56 4.48
CA ALA A 113 -7.15 2.33 3.80
C ALA A 113 -8.68 2.25 3.64
N LEU A 114 -9.44 2.80 4.58
CA LEU A 114 -10.91 2.69 4.58
C LEU A 114 -11.60 3.87 3.89
N CYS A 115 -11.03 5.08 4.00
CA CYS A 115 -11.70 6.33 3.66
C CYS A 115 -10.96 7.14 2.57
N PHE A 116 -10.05 6.51 1.80
CA PHE A 116 -9.39 7.20 0.71
C PHE A 116 -10.41 7.56 -0.39
N GLY A 117 -10.51 8.85 -0.71
CA GLY A 117 -11.47 9.35 -1.71
C GLY A 117 -12.82 9.78 -1.15
N GLU A 118 -13.06 9.58 0.14
CA GLU A 118 -14.24 10.11 0.83
C GLU A 118 -14.07 11.60 1.17
N ASP A 119 -15.15 12.23 1.61
CA ASP A 119 -15.15 13.65 2.03
C ASP A 119 -14.20 13.91 3.20
N ALA A 120 -13.83 15.19 3.39
CA ALA A 120 -12.97 15.61 4.50
C ALA A 120 -13.59 15.24 5.84
N LEU A 121 -12.79 14.60 6.69
CA LEU A 121 -13.19 14.25 8.04
C LEU A 121 -13.34 15.53 8.89
N SER A 122 -14.46 15.67 9.59
CA SER A 122 -14.61 16.72 10.59
C SER A 122 -13.87 16.37 11.89
N GLN A 123 -13.66 17.34 12.77
CA GLN A 123 -13.02 17.08 14.08
C GLN A 123 -13.85 16.07 14.90
N SER A 124 -15.17 16.21 14.94
CA SER A 124 -16.05 15.29 15.68
C SER A 124 -16.04 13.88 15.14
N ASP A 125 -15.94 13.72 13.82
CA ASP A 125 -15.86 12.40 13.21
C ASP A 125 -14.49 11.77 13.44
N ALA A 126 -13.42 12.58 13.50
CA ALA A 126 -12.09 12.11 13.86
C ALA A 126 -12.05 11.57 15.30
N GLU A 127 -12.67 12.28 16.24
CA GLU A 127 -12.81 11.82 17.63
C GLU A 127 -13.59 10.51 17.72
N ALA A 128 -14.72 10.43 17.00
CA ALA A 128 -15.51 9.19 16.93
C ALA A 128 -14.74 8.02 16.29
N PHE A 129 -13.95 8.28 15.25
CA PHE A 129 -13.09 7.28 14.62
C PHE A 129 -11.99 6.81 15.57
N VAL A 130 -11.30 7.73 16.24
CA VAL A 130 -10.25 7.41 17.22
C VAL A 130 -10.81 6.64 18.42
N ALA A 131 -12.06 6.90 18.83
CA ALA A 131 -12.71 6.17 19.92
C ALA A 131 -12.87 4.67 19.64
N CYS A 132 -12.79 4.23 18.39
CA CYS A 132 -12.81 2.80 18.04
C CYS A 132 -11.50 2.06 18.39
N PHE A 133 -10.43 2.76 18.75
CA PHE A 133 -9.11 2.17 18.99
C PHE A 133 -8.75 2.01 20.46
N TYR A 134 -9.60 2.45 21.40
CA TYR A 134 -9.35 2.36 22.83
C TYR A 134 -10.61 2.08 23.63
N GLU A 135 -10.43 1.51 24.81
CA GLU A 135 -11.48 1.35 25.81
C GLU A 135 -11.16 2.21 27.02
N THR A 136 -12.18 2.82 27.62
CA THR A 136 -12.04 3.67 28.81
C THR A 136 -12.47 2.89 30.04
N GLU A 137 -11.56 2.64 30.98
CA GLU A 137 -11.85 2.15 32.31
C GLU A 137 -11.80 3.32 33.31
N THR A 138 -12.87 3.52 34.07
CA THR A 138 -12.87 4.49 35.16
C THR A 138 -12.38 3.83 36.44
N ARG A 139 -11.17 4.16 36.88
CA ARG A 139 -10.64 3.71 38.17
C ARG A 139 -10.86 4.80 39.22
N VAL A 140 -11.62 4.49 40.25
CA VAL A 140 -11.76 5.36 41.44
C VAL A 140 -10.56 5.13 42.34
N ARG A 141 -9.72 6.14 42.53
CA ARG A 141 -8.66 6.16 43.49
C ARG A 141 -9.25 6.62 44.83
N GLU A 142 -9.44 5.74 45.80
CA GLU A 142 -9.71 6.14 47.16
C GLU A 142 -8.40 6.71 47.76
N GLU A 143 -8.36 8.04 47.92
CA GLU A 143 -7.36 8.69 48.75
C GLU A 143 -7.75 8.41 50.20
N THR A 144 -6.99 7.53 50.88
CA THR A 144 -7.08 7.33 52.31
C THR A 144 -6.28 8.49 52.96
N ASP A 145 -7.01 9.51 53.42
CA ASP A 145 -6.45 10.48 54.34
C ASP A 145 -6.06 9.78 55.66
N GLU A 146 -4.80 9.43 55.83
CA GLU A 146 -4.24 9.08 57.12
C GLU A 146 -4.05 10.36 57.95
N THR A 147 -4.94 10.54 58.93
CA THR A 147 -4.85 11.56 59.98
C THR A 147 -3.99 11.05 61.15
#